data_6cac6e0cd3d44e25d9496f11f7c58479
#
_entry.id   6cac6e0cd3d44e25d9496f11f7c58479
#
_cell.length_a   1.000
_cell.length_b   1.000
_cell.length_c   1.000
_cell.angle_alpha   90.00
_cell.angle_beta   90.00
_cell.angle_gamma   90.00
#
_symmetry.space_group_name_H-M   'P 1'
#
loop_
_entity.id
_entity.type
_entity.pdbx_description
1 polymer ?
#
loop_
_entity_poly.entity_id
_entity_poly.type
_entity_poly.pdbx_seq_one_letter_code
_entity_poly.pdbx_strand_id
1 'polypeptide(L)'
;ASQIEIPRKFKKGMLTKRAFKTTNSKYDLVIGDDDPLSIKDVVSLFDNANYAGYTRTISLALRHRAPVQYLVEQMQKDKEADLFSFSKVIARCLKNYIIDGTTVDKTCPHCGAEGSLVYQEGCVTCKSCGSSKCG
;
A
#
# COMPACT_ATOMS: atom_id res chain seq x y z
N ALA A 1 -2.80 -16.29 -17.75
CA ALA A 1 -2.93 -16.37 -16.30
C ALA A 1 -4.41 -16.40 -15.93
N SER A 2 -4.83 -17.40 -15.13
CA SER A 2 -6.20 -17.46 -14.63
C SER A 2 -6.43 -16.32 -13.65
N GLN A 3 -7.42 -15.47 -13.93
CA GLN A 3 -7.87 -14.47 -12.98
C GLN A 3 -8.63 -15.15 -11.84
N ILE A 4 -8.23 -14.87 -10.60
CA ILE A 4 -8.96 -15.33 -9.44
C ILE A 4 -9.89 -14.20 -9.00
N GLU A 5 -11.20 -14.46 -9.07
CA GLU A 5 -12.19 -13.52 -8.58
C GLU A 5 -12.47 -13.77 -7.10
N ILE A 6 -12.30 -12.75 -6.30
CA ILE A 6 -12.68 -12.77 -4.88
C ILE A 6 -14.08 -12.18 -4.76
N PRO A 7 -15.07 -12.94 -4.28
CA PRO A 7 -16.42 -12.42 -4.11
C PRO A 7 -16.46 -11.18 -3.21
N ARG A 8 -17.23 -10.18 -3.62
CA ARG A 8 -17.32 -8.87 -2.91
C ARG A 8 -17.82 -8.96 -1.47
N LYS A 9 -18.47 -10.06 -1.09
CA LYS A 9 -18.90 -10.30 0.29
C LYS A 9 -17.74 -10.40 1.28
N PHE A 10 -16.57 -10.82 0.82
CA PHE A 10 -15.38 -10.93 1.67
C PHE A 10 -14.69 -9.58 1.80
N LYS A 11 -14.55 -9.11 3.03
CA LYS A 11 -13.91 -7.81 3.36
C LYS A 11 -12.55 -7.96 4.02
N LYS A 12 -12.21 -9.14 4.48
CA LYS A 12 -10.97 -9.44 5.20
C LYS A 12 -10.38 -10.75 4.72
N GLY A 13 -9.07 -10.85 4.81
CA GLY A 13 -8.32 -12.07 4.55
C GLY A 13 -7.06 -12.10 5.40
N MET A 14 -6.45 -13.26 5.50
CA MET A 14 -5.21 -13.48 6.23
C MET A 14 -4.16 -14.09 5.31
N LEU A 15 -2.94 -13.53 5.34
CA LEU A 15 -1.78 -14.15 4.70
C LEU A 15 -1.15 -15.14 5.67
N THR A 16 -1.07 -16.40 5.25
CA THR A 16 -0.43 -17.47 6.01
C THR A 16 0.87 -17.86 5.34
N LYS A 17 1.96 -17.81 6.11
CA LYS A 17 3.29 -18.17 5.64
C LYS A 17 3.53 -19.66 5.79
N ARG A 18 3.89 -20.33 4.70
CA ARG A 18 4.45 -21.67 4.72
C ARG A 18 5.96 -21.61 4.56
N ALA A 19 6.69 -22.01 5.59
CA ALA A 19 8.15 -22.05 5.57
C ALA A 19 8.65 -23.40 5.05
N PHE A 20 9.66 -23.38 4.19
CA PHE A 20 10.33 -24.54 3.67
C PHE A 20 11.82 -24.49 4.04
N LYS A 21 12.42 -25.66 4.31
CA LYS A 21 13.84 -25.74 4.70
C LYS A 21 14.79 -25.42 3.54
N THR A 22 14.40 -25.73 2.31
CA THR A 22 15.26 -25.71 1.13
C THR A 22 14.86 -24.68 0.07
N THR A 23 13.72 -23.99 0.24
CA THR A 23 13.19 -23.03 -0.72
C THR A 23 12.67 -21.77 -0.02
N ASN A 24 12.43 -20.73 -0.81
CA ASN A 24 11.78 -19.53 -0.27
C ASN A 24 10.40 -19.85 0.30
N SER A 25 10.06 -19.19 1.39
CA SER A 25 8.73 -19.31 1.98
C SER A 25 7.65 -18.91 0.98
N LYS A 26 6.53 -19.62 1.02
CA LYS A 26 5.35 -19.31 0.23
C LYS A 26 4.26 -18.70 1.10
N TYR A 27 3.40 -17.92 0.50
CA TYR A 27 2.30 -17.26 1.19
C TYR A 27 0.97 -17.67 0.56
N ASP A 28 0.04 -18.10 1.41
CA ASP A 28 -1.33 -18.42 1.03
C ASP A 28 -2.26 -17.30 1.52
N LEU A 29 -3.24 -16.95 0.71
CA LEU A 29 -4.29 -16.00 1.12
C LEU A 29 -5.53 -16.81 1.52
N VAL A 30 -5.94 -16.66 2.77
CA VAL A 30 -7.15 -17.30 3.32
C VAL A 30 -8.20 -16.22 3.57
N ILE A 31 -9.38 -16.40 2.99
CA ILE A 31 -10.47 -15.42 3.01
C ILE A 31 -11.73 -16.08 3.54
N GLY A 32 -12.39 -15.46 4.52
CA GLY A 32 -13.62 -15.95 5.13
C GLY A 32 -13.36 -16.76 6.39
N ASP A 33 -14.40 -16.89 7.23
CA ASP A 33 -14.30 -17.50 8.55
C ASP A 33 -14.85 -18.95 8.58
N ASP A 34 -16.11 -19.17 8.14
CA ASP A 34 -16.78 -20.48 8.27
C ASP A 34 -16.46 -21.45 7.13
N ASP A 35 -16.39 -20.96 5.90
CA ASP A 35 -15.98 -21.72 4.72
C ASP A 35 -14.91 -20.93 3.98
N PRO A 36 -13.65 -21.01 4.43
CA PRO A 36 -12.59 -20.17 3.93
C PRO A 36 -12.18 -20.54 2.51
N LEU A 37 -12.10 -19.54 1.64
CA LEU A 37 -11.45 -19.64 0.35
C LEU A 37 -9.93 -19.53 0.56
N SER A 38 -9.18 -20.55 0.17
CA SER A 38 -7.72 -20.56 0.26
C SER A 38 -7.09 -20.47 -1.11
N ILE A 39 -6.28 -19.42 -1.31
CA ILE A 39 -5.49 -19.22 -2.52
C ILE A 39 -4.05 -19.56 -2.18
N LYS A 40 -3.56 -20.69 -2.68
CA LYS A 40 -2.23 -21.19 -2.43
C LYS A 40 -1.19 -20.41 -3.24
N ASP A 41 -0.04 -20.12 -2.60
CA ASP A 41 1.11 -19.47 -3.24
C ASP A 41 0.71 -18.21 -4.03
N VAL A 42 0.06 -17.28 -3.34
CA VAL A 42 -0.55 -16.10 -3.96
C VAL A 42 0.44 -15.25 -4.75
N VAL A 43 1.72 -15.26 -4.38
CA VAL A 43 2.78 -14.50 -5.06
C VAL A 43 3.03 -15.04 -6.48
N SER A 44 2.86 -16.35 -6.70
CA SER A 44 3.01 -16.96 -8.03
C SER A 44 1.95 -16.53 -9.04
N LEU A 45 0.86 -15.95 -8.55
CA LEU A 45 -0.27 -15.48 -9.36
C LEU A 45 -0.12 -14.03 -9.83
N PHE A 46 0.94 -13.35 -9.44
CA PHE A 46 1.19 -11.99 -9.92
C PHE A 46 1.45 -11.99 -11.43
N ASP A 47 0.73 -11.18 -12.16
CA ASP A 47 0.86 -11.04 -13.61
C ASP A 47 2.25 -10.54 -14.02
N ASN A 48 2.88 -9.74 -13.17
CA ASN A 48 4.21 -9.20 -13.39
C ASN A 48 5.17 -9.74 -12.32
N ALA A 49 6.21 -10.46 -12.77
CA ALA A 49 7.23 -11.03 -11.88
C ALA A 49 7.94 -9.98 -11.01
N ASN A 50 8.02 -8.73 -11.45
CA ASN A 50 8.64 -7.64 -10.70
C ASN A 50 7.84 -7.28 -9.44
N TYR A 51 6.55 -7.56 -9.39
CA TYR A 51 5.73 -7.27 -8.20
C TYR A 51 6.19 -8.03 -6.96
N ALA A 52 6.66 -9.26 -7.12
CA ALA A 52 7.22 -10.02 -6.02
C ALA A 52 8.47 -9.35 -5.41
N GLY A 53 9.39 -8.91 -6.25
CA GLY A 53 10.57 -8.15 -5.83
C GLY A 53 10.20 -6.81 -5.18
N TYR A 54 9.27 -6.10 -5.77
CA TYR A 54 8.77 -4.82 -5.29
C TYR A 54 8.17 -4.95 -3.87
N THR A 55 7.29 -5.91 -3.65
CA THR A 55 6.67 -6.13 -2.34
C THR A 55 7.67 -6.62 -1.29
N ARG A 56 8.65 -7.45 -1.65
CA ARG A 56 9.73 -7.86 -0.75
C ARG A 56 10.58 -6.66 -0.33
N THR A 57 10.90 -5.76 -1.25
CA THR A 57 11.68 -4.55 -0.95
C THR A 57 10.91 -3.61 -0.02
N ILE A 58 9.62 -3.39 -0.24
CA ILE A 58 8.76 -2.61 0.67
C ILE A 58 8.73 -3.25 2.06
N SER A 59 8.54 -4.56 2.14
CA SER A 59 8.53 -5.29 3.42
C SER A 59 9.85 -5.16 4.16
N LEU A 60 10.96 -5.20 3.44
CA LEU A 60 12.29 -5.01 4.02
C LEU A 60 12.44 -3.60 4.60
N ALA A 61 12.06 -2.58 3.83
CA ALA A 61 12.10 -1.19 4.28
C ALA A 61 11.26 -0.97 5.55
N LEU A 62 10.04 -1.51 5.59
CA LEU A 62 9.16 -1.41 6.76
C LEU A 62 9.74 -2.11 7.98
N ARG A 63 10.34 -3.29 7.81
CA ARG A 63 11.02 -4.00 8.91
C ARG A 63 12.22 -3.23 9.47
N HIS A 64 12.90 -2.47 8.64
CA HIS A 64 13.99 -1.60 9.05
C HIS A 64 13.52 -0.20 9.45
N ARG A 65 12.22 -0.05 9.74
CA ARG A 65 11.61 1.18 10.27
C ARG A 65 11.71 2.39 9.36
N ALA A 66 11.75 2.18 8.05
CA ALA A 66 11.59 3.28 7.12
C ALA A 66 10.23 3.95 7.35
N PRO A 67 10.16 5.27 7.52
CA PRO A 67 8.88 5.94 7.73
C PRO A 67 7.96 5.74 6.53
N VAL A 68 6.72 5.32 6.80
CA VAL A 68 5.74 4.97 5.76
C VAL A 68 5.48 6.14 4.81
N GLN A 69 5.45 7.37 5.32
CA GLN A 69 5.23 8.56 4.51
C GLN A 69 6.24 8.70 3.35
N TYR A 70 7.52 8.39 3.60
CA TYR A 70 8.54 8.49 2.55
C TYR A 70 8.39 7.42 1.48
N LEU A 71 7.98 6.22 1.86
CA LEU A 71 7.65 5.16 0.90
C LEU A 71 6.48 5.58 0.00
N VAL A 72 5.42 6.11 0.60
CA VAL A 72 4.25 6.62 -0.11
C VAL A 72 4.63 7.74 -1.07
N GLU A 73 5.44 8.69 -0.63
CA GLU A 73 5.91 9.80 -1.46
C GLU A 73 6.69 9.31 -2.68
N GLN A 74 7.57 8.32 -2.51
CA GLN A 74 8.31 7.74 -3.64
C GLN A 74 7.38 7.04 -4.64
N MET A 75 6.42 6.26 -4.16
CA MET A 75 5.46 5.56 -5.02
C MET A 75 4.55 6.51 -5.80
N GLN A 76 4.32 7.70 -5.27
CA GLN A 76 3.45 8.70 -5.90
C GLN A 76 4.17 9.63 -6.90
N LYS A 77 5.49 9.55 -6.99
CA LYS A 77 6.28 10.40 -7.91
C LYS A 77 6.04 10.06 -9.38
N ASP A 78 5.68 8.84 -9.70
CA ASP A 78 5.40 8.45 -11.07
C ASP A 78 4.07 9.05 -11.54
N LYS A 79 4.17 10.18 -12.23
CA LYS A 79 3.01 10.93 -12.69
C LYS A 79 2.29 10.29 -13.88
N GLU A 80 2.99 9.44 -14.63
CA GLU A 80 2.44 8.76 -15.80
C GLU A 80 1.72 7.47 -15.44
N ALA A 81 1.93 6.96 -14.22
CA ALA A 81 1.21 5.80 -13.73
C ALA A 81 -0.28 6.13 -13.52
N ASP A 82 -1.17 5.30 -14.05
CA ASP A 82 -2.61 5.46 -13.84
C ASP A 82 -3.02 5.12 -12.39
N LEU A 83 -4.27 5.42 -12.04
CA LEU A 83 -4.81 5.18 -10.69
C LEU A 83 -4.83 3.70 -10.29
N PHE A 84 -4.80 2.80 -11.26
CA PHE A 84 -4.85 1.35 -11.06
C PHE A 84 -3.47 0.69 -11.12
N SER A 85 -2.41 1.46 -11.33
CA SER A 85 -1.06 0.91 -11.30
C SER A 85 -0.74 0.32 -9.92
N PHE A 86 0.09 -0.72 -9.91
CA PHE A 86 0.45 -1.44 -8.69
C PHE A 86 1.03 -0.52 -7.60
N SER A 87 1.93 0.40 -7.98
CA SER A 87 2.52 1.37 -7.05
C SER A 87 1.48 2.30 -6.44
N LYS A 88 0.52 2.79 -7.23
CA LYS A 88 -0.56 3.67 -6.73
C LYS A 88 -1.50 2.95 -5.78
N VAL A 89 -1.84 1.69 -6.07
CA VAL A 89 -2.68 0.86 -5.18
C VAL A 89 -1.98 0.64 -3.85
N ILE A 90 -0.70 0.26 -3.85
CA ILE A 90 0.06 0.06 -2.62
C ILE A 90 0.19 1.36 -1.85
N ALA A 91 0.48 2.48 -2.51
CA ALA A 91 0.56 3.78 -1.85
C ALA A 91 -0.75 4.13 -1.11
N ARG A 92 -1.91 3.91 -1.74
CA ARG A 92 -3.21 4.12 -1.09
C ARG A 92 -3.40 3.24 0.15
N CYS A 93 -2.97 1.97 0.09
CA CYS A 93 -3.03 1.08 1.25
C CYS A 93 -2.11 1.56 2.39
N LEU A 94 -0.89 1.95 2.07
CA LEU A 94 0.10 2.39 3.06
C LEU A 94 -0.25 3.73 3.71
N LYS A 95 -0.95 4.63 3.03
CA LYS A 95 -1.40 5.90 3.59
C LYS A 95 -2.21 5.75 4.89
N ASN A 96 -2.96 4.66 5.02
CA ASN A 96 -3.75 4.38 6.22
C ASN A 96 -2.89 4.17 7.48
N TYR A 97 -1.60 3.91 7.31
CA TYR A 97 -0.64 3.70 8.40
C TYR A 97 0.20 4.94 8.72
N ILE A 98 -0.03 6.05 8.03
CA ILE A 98 0.62 7.32 8.35
C ILE A 98 -0.15 7.96 9.51
N ILE A 99 0.59 8.34 10.56
CA ILE A 99 -0.01 8.96 11.74
C ILE A 99 -0.60 10.33 11.39
N ASP A 100 -1.84 10.58 11.82
CA ASP A 100 -2.50 11.88 11.64
C ASP A 100 -1.67 13.00 12.26
N GLY A 101 -1.58 14.13 11.55
CA GLY A 101 -0.76 15.26 11.95
C GLY A 101 0.70 15.19 11.50
N THR A 102 1.12 14.09 10.83
CA THR A 102 2.45 14.00 10.23
C THR A 102 2.64 15.10 9.19
N THR A 103 3.68 15.91 9.35
CA THR A 103 3.97 17.04 8.45
C THR A 103 4.46 16.58 7.08
N VAL A 104 4.04 17.29 6.05
CA VAL A 104 4.52 17.11 4.68
C VAL A 104 5.45 18.28 4.34
N ASP A 105 6.66 17.96 3.91
CA ASP A 105 7.67 18.96 3.55
C ASP A 105 7.43 19.49 2.13
N LYS A 106 6.31 20.19 1.96
CA LYS A 106 5.91 20.82 0.70
C LYS A 106 5.09 22.08 0.99
N THR A 107 5.09 22.99 0.04
CA THR A 107 4.24 24.18 0.05
C THR A 107 2.83 23.82 -0.41
N CYS A 108 1.81 24.38 0.23
CA CYS A 108 0.44 24.18 -0.21
C CYS A 108 0.23 24.75 -1.63
N PRO A 109 -0.18 23.93 -2.60
CA PRO A 109 -0.39 24.41 -3.97
C PRO A 109 -1.60 25.35 -4.10
N HIS A 110 -2.44 25.43 -3.07
CA HIS A 110 -3.66 26.23 -3.08
C HIS A 110 -3.45 27.63 -2.53
N CYS A 111 -2.86 27.75 -1.33
CA CYS A 111 -2.66 29.02 -0.65
C CYS A 111 -1.19 29.46 -0.54
N GLY A 112 -0.24 28.62 -0.94
CA GLY A 112 1.18 28.92 -0.88
C GLY A 112 1.81 28.88 0.51
N ALA A 113 1.07 28.49 1.55
CA ALA A 113 1.61 28.42 2.89
C ALA A 113 2.66 27.30 3.03
N GLU A 114 3.78 27.62 3.65
CA GLU A 114 4.82 26.66 3.96
C GLU A 114 4.57 25.99 5.31
N GLY A 115 4.91 24.70 5.42
CA GLY A 115 4.81 23.94 6.66
C GLY A 115 3.38 23.71 7.17
N SER A 116 2.36 23.99 6.36
CA SER A 116 0.96 23.86 6.72
C SER A 116 0.29 22.55 6.30
N LEU A 117 0.97 21.75 5.47
CA LEU A 117 0.44 20.47 4.99
C LEU A 117 0.70 19.36 6.00
N VAL A 118 -0.35 18.61 6.35
CA VAL A 118 -0.28 17.46 7.23
C VAL A 118 -1.11 16.31 6.68
N TYR A 119 -0.74 15.08 7.05
CA TYR A 119 -1.57 13.91 6.82
C TYR A 119 -2.72 13.89 7.81
N GLN A 120 -3.93 13.69 7.29
CA GLN A 120 -5.15 13.53 8.07
C GLN A 120 -6.01 12.45 7.42
N GLU A 121 -6.21 11.33 8.11
CA GLU A 121 -6.99 10.18 7.61
C GLU A 121 -6.57 9.70 6.21
N GLY A 122 -5.27 9.65 5.94
CA GLY A 122 -4.70 9.26 4.65
C GLY A 122 -4.73 10.35 3.59
N CYS A 123 -5.25 11.53 3.89
CA CYS A 123 -5.29 12.69 3.00
C CYS A 123 -4.25 13.74 3.42
N VAL A 124 -3.77 14.52 2.48
CA VAL A 124 -2.91 15.69 2.77
C VAL A 124 -3.81 16.92 2.87
N THR A 125 -3.85 17.52 4.05
CA THR A 125 -4.71 18.66 4.37
C THR A 125 -3.86 19.87 4.74
N CYS A 126 -4.21 21.04 4.21
CA CYS A 126 -3.59 22.30 4.61
C CYS A 126 -4.28 22.88 5.83
N LYS A 127 -3.54 23.13 6.89
CA LYS A 127 -4.07 23.76 8.11
C LYS A 127 -4.41 25.24 7.93
N SER A 128 -3.82 25.90 6.94
CA SER A 128 -4.06 27.33 6.69
C SER A 128 -5.34 27.58 5.89
N CYS A 129 -5.53 26.89 4.77
CA CYS A 129 -6.68 27.14 3.88
C CYS A 129 -7.74 26.03 3.92
N GLY A 130 -7.47 24.90 4.60
CA GLY A 130 -8.39 23.78 4.69
C GLY A 130 -8.50 22.92 3.44
N SER A 131 -7.74 23.21 2.38
CA SER A 131 -7.74 22.36 1.19
C SER A 131 -7.21 20.95 1.51
N SER A 132 -7.82 19.94 0.92
CA SER A 132 -7.47 18.54 1.18
C SER A 132 -7.33 17.78 -0.14
N LYS A 133 -6.33 16.91 -0.20
CA LYS A 133 -6.09 16.02 -1.33
C LYS A 133 -5.94 14.58 -0.84
N CYS A 134 -6.88 13.73 -1.27
CA CYS A 134 -6.95 12.31 -0.91
C CYS A 134 -6.61 11.46 -2.14
N GLY A 135 -5.47 11.23 -2.47
CA GLY A 135 -5.29 10.39 -3.63
C GLY A 135 -3.86 10.16 -4.03
#